data_a8c488fb704f7e66aa137370bc04e841
#
_entry.id   a8c488fb704f7e66aa137370bc04e841
#
_cell.length_a   1.000
_cell.length_b   1.000
_cell.length_c   1.000
_cell.angle_alpha   90.00
_cell.angle_beta   90.00
_cell.angle_gamma   90.00
#
_symmetry.space_group_name_H-M   'P 1'
#
loop_
_entity.id
_entity.type
_entity.pdbx_description
1 polymer ?
#
loop_
_entity_poly.entity_id
_entity_poly.type
_entity_poly.pdbx_seq_one_letter_code
_entity_poly.pdbx_strand_id
1 'polypeptide(L)'
;MKYSSLFFLLGLISCNSLACSFNGASVFEPTLQRWEQHPGPAQKDPKSSGEYWESVPTPIVTVSNISRASYKSGSSCNDAGLIELEVELPPTSTYDLSEFGIYFRVLSGKEPDMIFPDVPVRGEIRGKKIVFLFPWLDMVPSKQYPLDLVVDATLITNGLNIGKSVTFKIQQNNG
;
A
#
# COMPACT_ATOMS: atom_id res chain seq x y z
N MET A 1 -31.67 -62.91 3.58
CA MET A 1 -30.46 -62.14 3.30
C MET A 1 -30.72 -60.68 3.66
N LYS A 2 -30.16 -60.17 4.75
CA LYS A 2 -30.37 -58.80 5.24
C LYS A 2 -29.11 -58.01 4.87
N TYR A 3 -29.21 -57.02 3.96
CA TYR A 3 -28.14 -56.08 3.67
C TYR A 3 -28.23 -54.91 4.64
N SER A 4 -27.27 -54.81 5.53
CA SER A 4 -27.09 -53.71 6.47
C SER A 4 -26.33 -52.60 5.74
N SER A 5 -27.01 -51.51 5.39
CA SER A 5 -26.41 -50.31 4.81
C SER A 5 -25.71 -49.51 5.92
N LEU A 6 -24.40 -49.56 5.92
CA LEU A 6 -23.54 -48.76 6.78
C LEU A 6 -23.39 -47.34 6.12
N PHE A 7 -24.15 -46.38 6.59
CA PHE A 7 -23.99 -44.95 6.21
C PHE A 7 -22.74 -44.39 6.89
N PHE A 8 -21.70 -44.18 6.09
CA PHE A 8 -20.48 -43.50 6.53
C PHE A 8 -20.74 -41.99 6.48
N LEU A 9 -21.01 -41.38 7.64
CA LEU A 9 -21.18 -39.95 7.82
C LEU A 9 -19.78 -39.32 7.80
N LEU A 10 -19.30 -38.90 6.61
CA LEU A 10 -18.10 -38.05 6.52
C LEU A 10 -18.44 -36.69 7.05
N GLY A 11 -18.07 -36.43 8.29
CA GLY A 11 -18.07 -35.08 8.87
C GLY A 11 -17.06 -34.19 8.13
N LEU A 12 -17.55 -33.27 7.32
CA LEU A 12 -16.77 -32.19 6.74
C LEU A 12 -16.30 -31.29 7.89
N ILE A 13 -15.08 -31.52 8.36
CA ILE A 13 -14.38 -30.58 9.24
C ILE A 13 -13.98 -29.39 8.33
N SER A 14 -14.83 -28.38 8.29
CA SER A 14 -14.46 -27.09 7.71
C SER A 14 -13.40 -26.45 8.58
N CYS A 15 -12.14 -26.62 8.20
CA CYS A 15 -11.05 -25.82 8.74
C CYS A 15 -11.32 -24.36 8.33
N ASN A 16 -11.78 -23.54 9.28
CA ASN A 16 -11.75 -22.10 9.12
C ASN A 16 -10.30 -21.67 9.05
N SER A 17 -9.73 -21.62 7.84
CA SER A 17 -8.47 -20.94 7.61
C SER A 17 -8.70 -19.45 7.80
N LEU A 18 -8.29 -18.91 8.94
CA LEU A 18 -8.23 -17.47 9.17
C LEU A 18 -7.07 -16.93 8.29
N ALA A 19 -7.37 -16.67 7.02
CA ALA A 19 -6.42 -16.02 6.14
C ALA A 19 -6.27 -14.56 6.55
N CYS A 20 -5.05 -14.07 6.58
CA CYS A 20 -4.78 -12.63 6.67
C CYS A 20 -5.38 -11.95 5.45
N SER A 21 -6.32 -11.07 5.65
CA SER A 21 -6.88 -10.22 4.62
C SER A 21 -6.60 -8.76 5.00
N PHE A 22 -5.63 -8.16 4.35
CA PHE A 22 -5.41 -6.72 4.42
C PHE A 22 -6.09 -6.09 3.21
N ASN A 23 -7.05 -5.20 3.44
CA ASN A 23 -7.59 -4.34 2.39
C ASN A 23 -6.60 -3.17 2.22
N GLY A 24 -5.51 -3.44 1.50
CA GLY A 24 -4.38 -2.53 1.36
C GLY A 24 -4.50 -1.61 0.16
N ALA A 25 -3.36 -1.16 -0.32
CA ALA A 25 -3.26 -0.39 -1.55
C ALA A 25 -3.67 -1.24 -2.77
N SER A 26 -4.44 -0.66 -3.67
CA SER A 26 -4.77 -1.24 -4.98
C SER A 26 -4.11 -0.42 -6.10
N VAL A 27 -3.85 -1.05 -7.24
CA VAL A 27 -3.30 -0.35 -8.40
C VAL A 27 -4.25 0.76 -8.86
N PHE A 28 -3.69 1.89 -9.26
CA PHE A 28 -4.43 2.98 -9.87
C PHE A 28 -4.70 2.66 -11.35
N GLU A 29 -5.66 1.77 -11.59
CA GLU A 29 -6.00 1.19 -12.89
C GLU A 29 -6.08 2.18 -14.05
N PRO A 30 -6.78 3.33 -13.95
CA PRO A 30 -6.89 4.25 -15.07
C PRO A 30 -5.54 4.74 -15.61
N THR A 31 -4.50 4.70 -14.78
CA THR A 31 -3.16 5.18 -15.14
C THR A 31 -2.21 4.04 -15.53
N LEU A 32 -2.52 2.80 -15.16
CA LEU A 32 -1.61 1.66 -15.26
C LEU A 32 -1.06 1.46 -16.69
N GLN A 33 -1.93 1.43 -17.71
CA GLN A 33 -1.49 1.22 -19.09
C GLN A 33 -0.50 2.29 -19.57
N ARG A 34 -0.70 3.54 -19.16
CA ARG A 34 0.21 4.65 -19.49
C ARG A 34 1.51 4.57 -18.72
N TRP A 35 1.42 4.13 -17.46
CA TRP A 35 2.59 3.93 -16.61
C TRP A 35 3.50 2.83 -17.14
N GLU A 36 2.94 1.72 -17.60
CA GLU A 36 3.69 0.63 -18.23
C GLU A 36 4.44 1.05 -19.49
N GLN A 37 3.83 1.96 -20.27
CA GLN A 37 4.48 2.52 -21.47
C GLN A 37 5.56 3.55 -21.13
N HIS A 38 5.44 4.23 -20.00
CA HIS A 38 6.29 5.33 -19.57
C HIS A 38 6.63 5.20 -18.09
N PRO A 39 7.40 4.18 -17.69
CA PRO A 39 7.65 3.91 -16.28
C PRO A 39 8.48 5.02 -15.62
N GLY A 40 8.08 5.38 -14.41
CA GLY A 40 8.79 6.33 -13.57
C GLY A 40 8.18 7.74 -13.54
N PRO A 41 8.37 8.45 -12.43
CA PRO A 41 7.74 9.75 -12.19
C PRO A 41 8.29 10.90 -13.07
N ALA A 42 9.28 10.62 -13.91
CA ALA A 42 9.93 11.63 -14.75
C ALA A 42 9.21 11.89 -16.08
N GLN A 43 8.22 11.10 -16.44
CA GLN A 43 7.59 11.21 -17.75
C GLN A 43 6.15 11.77 -17.61
N LYS A 44 5.97 12.94 -18.19
CA LYS A 44 4.69 13.62 -18.28
C LYS A 44 4.07 13.32 -19.65
N ASP A 45 2.82 12.86 -19.68
CA ASP A 45 2.07 12.77 -20.95
C ASP A 45 1.73 14.18 -21.45
N PRO A 46 2.37 14.66 -22.53
CA PRO A 46 2.13 16.01 -23.03
C PRO A 46 0.70 16.22 -23.57
N LYS A 47 -0.03 15.15 -23.85
CA LYS A 47 -1.41 15.21 -24.37
C LYS A 47 -2.45 15.40 -23.27
N SER A 48 -2.09 15.19 -22.01
CA SER A 48 -3.00 15.28 -20.86
C SER A 48 -2.90 16.57 -20.07
N SER A 49 -2.06 17.51 -20.51
CA SER A 49 -1.90 18.82 -19.88
C SER A 49 -3.05 19.75 -20.26
N GLY A 50 -4.05 19.84 -19.39
CA GLY A 50 -5.00 20.95 -19.37
C GLY A 50 -4.68 21.89 -18.22
N GLU A 51 -5.17 23.11 -18.26
CA GLU A 51 -4.99 24.11 -17.18
C GLU A 51 -5.32 23.56 -15.80
N TYR A 52 -6.32 22.68 -15.71
CA TYR A 52 -6.73 22.03 -14.45
C TYR A 52 -5.60 21.26 -13.78
N TRP A 53 -4.67 20.67 -14.55
CA TRP A 53 -3.58 19.86 -14.02
C TRP A 53 -2.22 20.57 -13.98
N GLU A 54 -2.19 21.87 -14.29
CA GLU A 54 -0.92 22.63 -14.28
C GLU A 54 -0.26 22.69 -12.91
N SER A 55 -1.07 22.55 -11.86
CA SER A 55 -0.63 22.68 -10.47
C SER A 55 -0.98 21.49 -9.60
N VAL A 56 -0.69 20.25 -10.06
CA VAL A 56 -0.84 19.06 -9.21
C VAL A 56 -0.12 19.27 -7.88
N PRO A 57 -0.82 19.23 -6.74
CA PRO A 57 -0.25 19.63 -5.47
C PRO A 57 0.80 18.62 -4.96
N THR A 58 1.65 19.08 -4.04
CA THR A 58 2.50 18.18 -3.25
C THR A 58 1.66 17.58 -2.14
N PRO A 59 1.65 16.25 -1.96
CA PRO A 59 0.89 15.63 -0.89
C PRO A 59 1.49 15.93 0.49
N ILE A 60 0.66 15.81 1.52
CA ILE A 60 1.10 15.76 2.92
C ILE A 60 1.01 14.29 3.33
N VAL A 61 2.14 13.71 3.76
CA VAL A 61 2.23 12.29 4.15
C VAL A 61 2.54 12.17 5.62
N THR A 62 1.78 11.32 6.31
CA THR A 62 1.99 10.98 7.71
C THR A 62 2.13 9.46 7.85
N VAL A 63 3.17 9.00 8.54
CA VAL A 63 3.29 7.61 8.97
C VAL A 63 2.45 7.47 10.24
N SER A 64 1.25 6.87 10.12
CA SER A 64 0.30 6.78 11.23
C SER A 64 0.57 5.57 12.12
N ASN A 65 1.05 4.48 11.55
CA ASN A 65 1.40 3.29 12.31
C ASN A 65 2.49 2.46 11.63
N ILE A 66 3.31 1.80 12.46
CA ILE A 66 4.23 0.75 12.02
C ILE A 66 4.12 -0.40 13.02
N SER A 67 3.79 -1.59 12.55
CA SER A 67 3.82 -2.80 13.36
C SER A 67 4.76 -3.84 12.74
N ARG A 68 5.40 -4.63 13.61
CA ARG A 68 6.33 -5.70 13.22
C ARG A 68 5.74 -7.06 13.55
N ALA A 69 6.18 -8.08 12.83
CA ALA A 69 5.80 -9.46 13.13
C ALA A 69 6.17 -9.83 14.56
N SER A 70 5.22 -10.42 15.27
CA SER A 70 5.42 -10.84 16.68
C SER A 70 5.66 -12.34 16.84
N TYR A 71 5.24 -13.14 15.86
CA TYR A 71 5.29 -14.61 15.87
C TYR A 71 4.64 -15.26 17.11
N LYS A 72 3.73 -14.52 17.78
CA LYS A 72 3.01 -15.06 18.93
C LYS A 72 1.98 -16.08 18.49
N SER A 73 1.95 -17.24 19.13
CA SER A 73 0.98 -18.30 18.84
C SER A 73 -0.45 -17.81 19.08
N GLY A 74 -1.40 -18.25 18.24
CA GLY A 74 -2.82 -17.95 18.38
C GLY A 74 -3.29 -16.66 17.68
N SER A 75 -2.42 -15.93 17.00
CA SER A 75 -2.77 -14.79 16.15
C SER A 75 -2.59 -15.16 14.68
N SER A 76 -3.58 -14.95 13.84
CA SER A 76 -3.38 -14.90 12.40
C SER A 76 -2.57 -13.65 12.05
N CYS A 77 -1.75 -13.69 11.00
CA CYS A 77 -0.89 -12.57 10.58
C CYS A 77 0.22 -12.20 11.57
N ASN A 78 0.67 -13.13 12.40
CA ASN A 78 1.73 -12.88 13.38
C ASN A 78 3.13 -12.77 12.74
N ASP A 79 3.25 -13.14 11.48
CA ASP A 79 4.44 -13.07 10.61
C ASP A 79 4.45 -11.83 9.70
N ALA A 80 3.42 -11.00 9.74
CA ALA A 80 3.34 -9.79 8.94
C ALA A 80 3.80 -8.55 9.69
N GLY A 81 4.58 -7.72 9.01
CA GLY A 81 4.75 -6.31 9.33
C GLY A 81 3.70 -5.48 8.59
N LEU A 82 3.42 -4.29 9.07
CA LEU A 82 2.46 -3.37 8.47
C LEU A 82 2.95 -1.92 8.63
N ILE A 83 2.97 -1.18 7.54
CA ILE A 83 3.08 0.28 7.55
C ILE A 83 1.72 0.84 7.16
N GLU A 84 1.23 1.79 7.97
CA GLU A 84 0.05 2.58 7.66
C GLU A 84 0.47 4.01 7.37
N LEU A 85 0.10 4.50 6.18
CA LEU A 85 0.34 5.86 5.75
C LEU A 85 -0.99 6.58 5.54
N GLU A 86 -1.04 7.82 5.98
CA GLU A 86 -2.12 8.75 5.67
C GLU A 86 -1.62 9.81 4.72
N VAL A 87 -2.37 10.06 3.64
CA VAL A 87 -2.05 11.09 2.64
C VAL A 87 -3.19 12.07 2.53
N GLU A 88 -2.85 13.36 2.61
CA GLU A 88 -3.78 14.49 2.52
C GLU A 88 -3.33 15.44 1.41
N LEU A 89 -4.30 16.19 0.86
CA LEU A 89 -3.99 17.35 0.03
C LEU A 89 -3.76 18.58 0.93
N PRO A 90 -2.94 19.54 0.47
CA PRO A 90 -2.84 20.83 1.15
C PRO A 90 -4.23 21.45 1.35
N PRO A 91 -4.48 22.18 2.47
CA PRO A 91 -5.79 22.78 2.75
C PRO A 91 -6.28 23.76 1.68
N THR A 92 -5.37 24.30 0.89
CA THR A 92 -5.65 25.23 -0.24
C THR A 92 -5.97 24.50 -1.54
N SER A 93 -5.88 23.17 -1.58
CA SER A 93 -6.17 22.39 -2.77
C SER A 93 -7.67 22.37 -3.06
N THR A 94 -8.00 22.54 -4.33
CA THR A 94 -9.37 22.44 -4.87
C THR A 94 -9.65 21.07 -5.51
N TYR A 95 -8.64 20.19 -5.55
CA TYR A 95 -8.76 18.86 -6.13
C TYR A 95 -9.41 17.89 -5.16
N ASP A 96 -10.03 16.84 -5.72
CA ASP A 96 -10.51 15.69 -4.96
C ASP A 96 -9.41 14.63 -4.85
N LEU A 97 -9.29 14.00 -3.68
CA LEU A 97 -8.32 12.92 -3.46
C LEU A 97 -8.52 11.72 -4.39
N SER A 98 -9.77 11.47 -4.80
CA SER A 98 -10.10 10.36 -5.71
C SER A 98 -9.53 10.51 -7.13
N GLU A 99 -9.09 11.73 -7.49
CA GLU A 99 -8.53 12.04 -8.80
C GLU A 99 -7.07 11.55 -8.95
N PHE A 100 -6.45 11.12 -7.85
CA PHE A 100 -5.04 10.77 -7.83
C PHE A 100 -4.79 9.30 -7.50
N GLY A 101 -3.80 8.73 -8.19
CA GLY A 101 -2.96 7.68 -7.66
C GLY A 101 -1.75 8.27 -6.95
N ILE A 102 -1.13 7.49 -6.07
CA ILE A 102 0.08 7.90 -5.39
C ILE A 102 1.18 6.91 -5.73
N TYR A 103 2.31 7.44 -6.19
CA TYR A 103 3.50 6.65 -6.44
C TYR A 103 4.48 6.84 -5.27
N PHE A 104 4.83 5.73 -4.65
CA PHE A 104 5.82 5.67 -3.58
C PHE A 104 7.13 5.12 -4.13
N ARG A 105 8.24 5.76 -3.82
CA ARG A 105 9.57 5.31 -4.24
C ARG A 105 10.55 5.39 -3.08
N VAL A 106 11.20 4.27 -2.78
CA VAL A 106 12.29 4.24 -1.80
C VAL A 106 13.52 4.89 -2.41
N LEU A 107 14.02 5.92 -1.74
CA LEU A 107 15.22 6.66 -2.13
C LEU A 107 16.46 6.09 -1.45
N SER A 108 16.32 5.67 -0.20
CA SER A 108 17.39 5.06 0.57
C SER A 108 16.85 4.19 1.69
N GLY A 109 17.70 3.31 2.20
CA GLY A 109 17.36 2.29 3.17
C GLY A 109 17.22 0.92 2.51
N LYS A 110 17.06 -0.11 3.32
CA LYS A 110 16.86 -1.48 2.85
C LYS A 110 15.45 -1.92 3.17
N GLU A 111 14.65 -2.12 2.15
CA GLU A 111 13.35 -2.75 2.31
C GLU A 111 13.55 -4.23 2.72
N PRO A 112 12.85 -4.69 3.77
CA PRO A 112 12.90 -6.11 4.15
C PRO A 112 12.24 -7.02 3.11
N ASP A 113 11.31 -6.49 2.34
CA ASP A 113 10.58 -7.11 1.24
C ASP A 113 10.14 -5.98 0.28
N MET A 114 9.51 -6.29 -0.84
CA MET A 114 8.91 -5.26 -1.70
C MET A 114 7.65 -4.70 -1.01
N ILE A 115 7.83 -3.62 -0.24
CA ILE A 115 6.74 -2.99 0.52
C ILE A 115 5.90 -2.11 -0.42
N PHE A 116 6.58 -1.31 -1.26
CA PHE A 116 5.92 -0.38 -2.16
C PHE A 116 5.88 -0.92 -3.59
N PRO A 117 4.69 -1.03 -4.21
CA PRO A 117 4.59 -1.40 -5.63
C PRO A 117 5.26 -0.35 -6.52
N ASP A 118 5.90 -0.80 -7.60
CA ASP A 118 6.51 0.09 -8.61
C ASP A 118 5.47 0.62 -9.62
N VAL A 119 4.28 0.93 -9.12
CA VAL A 119 3.15 1.50 -9.88
C VAL A 119 2.37 2.45 -8.98
N PRO A 120 1.65 3.44 -9.55
CA PRO A 120 0.74 4.27 -8.76
C PRO A 120 -0.36 3.44 -8.11
N VAL A 121 -0.65 3.71 -6.86
CA VAL A 121 -1.64 2.98 -6.05
C VAL A 121 -2.74 3.91 -5.53
N ARG A 122 -3.89 3.32 -5.23
CA ARG A 122 -4.99 3.90 -4.46
C ARG A 122 -5.05 3.26 -3.10
N GLY A 123 -5.36 4.07 -2.09
CA GLY A 123 -5.74 3.61 -0.77
C GLY A 123 -7.23 3.78 -0.53
N GLU A 124 -7.63 3.57 0.70
CA GLU A 124 -8.99 3.79 1.17
C GLU A 124 -9.20 5.28 1.52
N ILE A 125 -10.23 5.91 0.94
CA ILE A 125 -10.56 7.31 1.27
C ILE A 125 -11.35 7.33 2.57
N ARG A 126 -10.81 7.99 3.60
CA ARG A 126 -11.41 8.21 4.90
C ARG A 126 -11.51 9.71 5.18
N GLY A 127 -12.66 10.30 4.86
CA GLY A 127 -12.86 11.74 4.98
C GLY A 127 -11.95 12.53 4.03
N LYS A 128 -11.02 13.31 4.59
CA LYS A 128 -10.06 14.13 3.82
C LYS A 128 -8.69 13.46 3.64
N LYS A 129 -8.59 12.17 3.91
CA LYS A 129 -7.34 11.39 3.84
C LYS A 129 -7.51 10.18 2.94
N ILE A 130 -6.42 9.76 2.33
CA ILE A 130 -6.28 8.41 1.79
C ILE A 130 -5.41 7.63 2.77
N VAL A 131 -5.90 6.47 3.20
CA VAL A 131 -5.18 5.55 4.07
C VAL A 131 -4.63 4.41 3.23
N PHE A 132 -3.35 4.16 3.35
CA PHE A 132 -2.64 3.05 2.72
C PHE A 132 -2.17 2.07 3.77
N LEU A 133 -2.37 0.79 3.50
CA LEU A 133 -1.82 -0.30 4.29
C LEU A 133 -0.83 -1.07 3.43
N PHE A 134 0.42 -1.10 3.85
CA PHE A 134 1.49 -1.83 3.17
C PHE A 134 1.98 -2.98 4.07
N PRO A 135 1.43 -4.19 3.89
CA PRO A 135 1.89 -5.37 4.59
C PRO A 135 3.16 -5.93 3.92
N TRP A 136 4.02 -6.56 4.71
CA TRP A 136 5.15 -7.36 4.21
C TRP A 136 5.38 -8.59 5.08
N LEU A 137 6.06 -9.60 4.54
CA LEU A 137 6.54 -10.71 5.35
C LEU A 137 7.74 -10.25 6.17
N ASP A 138 7.59 -10.27 7.49
CA ASP A 138 8.63 -9.82 8.39
C ASP A 138 9.36 -11.01 9.03
N MET A 139 10.57 -10.76 9.46
CA MET A 139 11.38 -11.79 10.14
C MET A 139 10.94 -11.97 11.59
N VAL A 140 11.28 -13.11 12.17
CA VAL A 140 11.13 -13.33 13.63
C VAL A 140 11.80 -12.21 14.41
N PRO A 141 11.28 -11.80 15.58
CA PRO A 141 11.76 -10.62 16.31
C PRO A 141 13.28 -10.56 16.51
N SER A 142 13.92 -11.71 16.75
CA SER A 142 15.38 -11.79 16.95
C SER A 142 16.22 -11.59 15.67
N LYS A 143 15.56 -11.58 14.48
CA LYS A 143 16.22 -11.41 13.18
C LYS A 143 15.67 -10.23 12.38
N GLN A 144 14.78 -9.44 12.96
CA GLN A 144 14.27 -8.24 12.31
C GLN A 144 15.37 -7.22 12.12
N TYR A 145 15.49 -6.70 10.91
CA TYR A 145 16.35 -5.54 10.64
C TYR A 145 15.64 -4.26 11.09
N PRO A 146 16.39 -3.23 11.52
CA PRO A 146 15.81 -1.90 11.71
C PRO A 146 15.11 -1.44 10.43
N LEU A 147 13.92 -0.90 10.57
CA LEU A 147 13.23 -0.25 9.46
C LEU A 147 13.65 1.22 9.46
N ASP A 148 14.42 1.61 8.46
CA ASP A 148 14.90 2.98 8.25
C ASP A 148 14.92 3.27 6.76
N LEU A 149 13.81 3.82 6.28
CA LEU A 149 13.59 4.12 4.87
C LEU A 149 13.39 5.61 4.66
N VAL A 150 13.95 6.13 3.59
CA VAL A 150 13.61 7.44 3.04
C VAL A 150 12.77 7.21 1.79
N VAL A 151 11.57 7.74 1.76
CA VAL A 151 10.58 7.48 0.72
C VAL A 151 10.07 8.79 0.14
N ASP A 152 9.93 8.84 -1.18
CA ASP A 152 9.18 9.87 -1.89
C ASP A 152 7.75 9.42 -2.14
N ALA A 153 6.79 10.34 -1.97
CA ALA A 153 5.42 10.17 -2.43
C ALA A 153 5.06 11.26 -3.43
N THR A 154 4.45 10.87 -4.53
CA THR A 154 4.10 11.74 -5.64
C THR A 154 2.67 11.51 -6.06
N LEU A 155 1.87 12.57 -6.15
CA LEU A 155 0.51 12.50 -6.73
C LEU A 155 0.59 12.39 -8.24
N ILE A 156 -0.18 11.48 -8.79
CA ILE A 156 -0.23 11.22 -10.23
C ILE A 156 -1.68 11.15 -10.67
N THR A 157 -2.05 11.92 -11.70
CA THR A 157 -3.38 11.88 -12.28
C THR A 157 -3.53 10.70 -13.24
N ASN A 158 -4.75 10.40 -13.62
CA ASN A 158 -5.06 9.43 -14.66
C ASN A 158 -4.36 9.72 -16.01
N GLY A 159 -4.07 10.99 -16.29
CA GLY A 159 -3.36 11.43 -17.49
C GLY A 159 -1.83 11.48 -17.34
N LEU A 160 -1.24 10.92 -16.27
CA LEU A 160 0.19 11.01 -15.94
C LEU A 160 0.68 12.45 -15.70
N ASN A 161 -0.17 13.38 -15.32
CA ASN A 161 0.31 14.64 -14.76
C ASN A 161 0.85 14.37 -13.37
N ILE A 162 2.08 14.79 -13.14
CA ILE A 162 2.88 14.41 -11.97
C ILE A 162 3.11 15.65 -11.13
N GLY A 163 2.76 15.56 -9.85
CA GLY A 163 3.02 16.60 -8.87
C GLY A 163 4.47 16.62 -8.39
N LYS A 164 4.77 17.57 -7.51
CA LYS A 164 6.02 17.55 -6.78
C LYS A 164 5.98 16.46 -5.73
N SER A 165 7.07 15.73 -5.59
CA SER A 165 7.23 14.73 -4.54
C SER A 165 7.37 15.38 -3.17
N VAL A 166 6.93 14.67 -2.14
CA VAL A 166 7.32 14.90 -0.75
C VAL A 166 8.18 13.75 -0.28
N THR A 167 9.28 14.07 0.37
CA THR A 167 10.17 13.08 0.98
C THR A 167 9.85 12.94 2.47
N PHE A 168 9.70 11.71 2.96
CA PHE A 168 9.45 11.41 4.36
C PHE A 168 10.25 10.20 4.82
N LYS A 169 10.31 9.99 6.13
CA LYS A 169 11.02 8.86 6.73
C LYS A 169 10.05 7.88 7.36
N ILE A 170 10.37 6.60 7.22
CA ILE A 170 9.73 5.49 7.91
C ILE A 170 10.80 4.88 8.81
N GLN A 171 10.68 5.08 10.11
CA GLN A 171 11.67 4.61 11.06
C GLN A 171 11.01 3.85 12.20
N GLN A 172 11.50 2.66 12.45
CA GLN A 172 11.17 1.92 13.66
C GLN A 172 12.43 1.21 14.18
N ASN A 173 12.86 1.62 15.35
CA ASN A 173 13.92 0.92 16.06
C ASN A 173 13.34 -0.36 16.67
N ASN A 174 14.11 -1.44 16.59
CA ASN A 174 13.79 -2.65 17.34
C ASN A 174 13.96 -2.32 18.84
N GLY A 175 12.84 -2.22 19.57
CA GLY A 175 12.86 -2.04 21.02
C GLY A 175 13.31 -3.28 21.74
#